data_d56375549698e20658e5934e2e5a656b
#
_entry.id   d56375549698e20658e5934e2e5a656b
#
_cell.length_a   1.000
_cell.length_b   1.000
_cell.length_c   1.000
_cell.angle_alpha   90.00
_cell.angle_beta   90.00
_cell.angle_gamma   90.00
#
_symmetry.space_group_name_H-M   'P 1'
#
loop_
_entity.id
_entity.type
_entity.pdbx_description
1 polymer ?
#
loop_
_entity_poly.entity_id
_entity_poly.type
_entity_poly.pdbx_seq_one_letter_code
_entity_poly.pdbx_strand_id
1 'polypeptide(L)'
;MPAPSAIYPSLNGKNVLITGGAEGIGAATVERFALQGCQVIILDIARDLAQKTIEHVMSLADKTGIWPSTIMAPVFYYCDVSNLSEVQTTTSEILRKYGTVHVLVNNAALTGHKARLSTEEVTSEAWDMNINTSLRHVFFLTQAVIPGMKHAGGGSIVNLGSITWRIPDPAVPVYGACKAAVMGLTRAQSKELGPFNIRINSVMPGAIATQRQRDEVLTPEYRAEVMRSQSLQRDLVPEDVAKVIVFLASDEASGITGSSYVVDGGWCSDP
;
A
#
# COMPACT_ATOMS: atom_id res chain seq x y z
N MET A 1 -19.18 -19.75 -2.83
CA MET A 1 -18.18 -19.45 -1.79
C MET A 1 -17.03 -18.73 -2.47
N PRO A 2 -16.48 -17.65 -1.93
CA PRO A 2 -15.24 -17.07 -2.49
C PRO A 2 -14.16 -18.16 -2.45
N ALA A 3 -13.31 -18.18 -3.49
CA ALA A 3 -12.20 -19.13 -3.55
C ALA A 3 -11.32 -19.00 -2.30
N PRO A 4 -10.81 -20.11 -1.74
CA PRO A 4 -9.96 -20.05 -0.56
C PRO A 4 -8.74 -19.15 -0.85
N SER A 5 -8.53 -18.18 0.03
CA SER A 5 -7.35 -17.31 -0.02
C SER A 5 -6.13 -18.07 0.50
N ALA A 6 -4.94 -17.75 -0.02
CA ALA A 6 -3.70 -18.22 0.55
C ALA A 6 -3.60 -17.82 2.04
N ILE A 7 -3.13 -18.75 2.87
CA ILE A 7 -2.87 -18.55 4.29
C ILE A 7 -1.36 -18.52 4.49
N TYR A 8 -0.88 -17.54 5.22
CA TYR A 8 0.53 -17.34 5.57
C TYR A 8 0.69 -17.38 7.08
N PRO A 9 0.95 -18.53 7.68
CA PRO A 9 1.05 -18.68 9.14
C PRO A 9 2.08 -17.75 9.80
N SER A 10 3.12 -17.39 9.05
CA SER A 10 4.17 -16.45 9.48
C SER A 10 3.67 -15.04 9.80
N LEU A 11 2.49 -14.67 9.30
CA LEU A 11 1.87 -13.36 9.53
C LEU A 11 1.01 -13.32 10.80
N ASN A 12 0.61 -14.46 11.34
CA ASN A 12 -0.25 -14.49 12.51
C ASN A 12 0.38 -13.79 13.72
N GLY A 13 -0.39 -12.90 14.35
CA GLY A 13 0.06 -12.11 15.50
C GLY A 13 1.02 -10.96 15.16
N LYS A 14 1.34 -10.71 13.90
CA LYS A 14 2.20 -9.60 13.50
C LYS A 14 1.46 -8.27 13.53
N ASN A 15 2.17 -7.19 13.91
CA ASN A 15 1.68 -5.81 13.81
C ASN A 15 1.97 -5.28 12.41
N VAL A 16 0.94 -4.84 11.71
CA VAL A 16 0.99 -4.33 10.33
C VAL A 16 0.51 -2.89 10.31
N LEU A 17 1.36 -1.96 9.85
CA LEU A 17 1.03 -0.55 9.68
C LEU A 17 0.76 -0.25 8.20
N ILE A 18 -0.42 0.31 7.90
CA ILE A 18 -0.85 0.60 6.52
C ILE A 18 -1.24 2.07 6.41
N THR A 19 -0.61 2.81 5.51
CA THR A 19 -1.04 4.18 5.17
C THR A 19 -2.08 4.16 4.06
N GLY A 20 -3.09 5.04 4.15
CA GLY A 20 -4.20 5.05 3.18
C GLY A 20 -5.04 3.79 3.25
N GLY A 21 -5.28 3.26 4.45
CA GLY A 21 -5.97 1.99 4.66
C GLY A 21 -7.50 2.08 4.70
N ALA A 22 -8.07 3.28 4.55
CA ALA A 22 -9.50 3.49 4.68
C ALA A 22 -10.30 3.05 3.45
N GLU A 23 -9.71 3.04 2.26
CA GLU A 23 -10.41 2.71 1.01
C GLU A 23 -9.50 2.04 -0.03
N GLY A 24 -10.10 1.52 -1.10
CA GLY A 24 -9.40 1.04 -2.28
C GLY A 24 -8.40 -0.10 -1.99
N ILE A 25 -7.19 0.02 -2.53
CA ILE A 25 -6.12 -0.96 -2.35
C ILE A 25 -5.76 -1.10 -0.86
N GLY A 26 -5.73 0.03 -0.13
CA GLY A 26 -5.44 0.03 1.30
C GLY A 26 -6.46 -0.77 2.09
N ALA A 27 -7.76 -0.56 1.89
CA ALA A 27 -8.82 -1.28 2.57
C ALA A 27 -8.79 -2.80 2.27
N ALA A 28 -8.60 -3.17 1.00
CA ALA A 28 -8.42 -4.58 0.64
C ALA A 28 -7.17 -5.21 1.29
N THR A 29 -6.11 -4.41 1.46
CA THR A 29 -4.89 -4.84 2.16
C THR A 29 -5.13 -5.01 3.65
N VAL A 30 -5.89 -4.09 4.28
CA VAL A 30 -6.33 -4.21 5.68
C VAL A 30 -7.10 -5.50 5.91
N GLU A 31 -8.12 -5.76 5.06
CA GLU A 31 -8.90 -7.00 5.13
C GLU A 31 -8.00 -8.24 5.04
N ARG A 32 -7.12 -8.27 4.03
CA ARG A 32 -6.27 -9.43 3.80
C ARG A 32 -5.31 -9.71 4.95
N PHE A 33 -4.70 -8.70 5.56
CA PHE A 33 -3.84 -8.90 6.73
C PHE A 33 -4.64 -9.30 7.97
N ALA A 34 -5.81 -8.72 8.19
CA ALA A 34 -6.69 -9.12 9.30
C ALA A 34 -7.08 -10.60 9.19
N LEU A 35 -7.38 -11.08 7.97
CA LEU A 35 -7.66 -12.48 7.67
C LEU A 35 -6.44 -13.41 7.81
N GLN A 36 -5.23 -12.87 7.97
CA GLN A 36 -4.02 -13.64 8.35
C GLN A 36 -3.80 -13.66 9.87
N GLY A 37 -4.66 -13.04 10.67
CA GLY A 37 -4.49 -12.93 12.13
C GLY A 37 -3.52 -11.83 12.55
N CYS A 38 -3.31 -10.82 11.72
CA CYS A 38 -2.49 -9.66 12.06
C CYS A 38 -3.27 -8.65 12.91
N GLN A 39 -2.56 -7.94 13.81
CA GLN A 39 -3.04 -6.66 14.32
C GLN A 39 -2.78 -5.59 13.27
N VAL A 40 -3.82 -5.13 12.59
CA VAL A 40 -3.70 -4.11 11.54
C VAL A 40 -3.92 -2.72 12.11
N ILE A 41 -3.03 -1.79 11.77
CA ILE A 41 -3.05 -0.39 12.19
C ILE A 41 -3.20 0.45 10.93
N ILE A 42 -4.29 1.21 10.86
CA ILE A 42 -4.65 2.06 9.73
C ILE A 42 -4.23 3.50 10.02
N LEU A 43 -3.39 4.09 9.18
CA LEU A 43 -3.14 5.53 9.12
C LEU A 43 -3.90 6.14 7.94
N ASP A 44 -4.85 7.02 8.21
CA ASP A 44 -5.64 7.67 7.15
C ASP A 44 -6.28 8.97 7.66
N ILE A 45 -6.70 9.82 6.76
CA ILE A 45 -7.49 11.03 7.05
C ILE A 45 -9.01 10.76 7.02
N ALA A 46 -9.44 9.69 6.37
CA ALA A 46 -10.84 9.36 6.10
C ALA A 46 -11.44 8.48 7.19
N ARG A 47 -11.75 9.08 8.37
CA ARG A 47 -12.26 8.37 9.55
C ARG A 47 -13.47 7.48 9.25
N ASP A 48 -14.48 8.02 8.57
CA ASP A 48 -15.72 7.30 8.32
C ASP A 48 -15.54 6.12 7.37
N LEU A 49 -14.64 6.24 6.39
CA LEU A 49 -14.30 5.13 5.49
C LEU A 49 -13.48 4.07 6.23
N ALA A 50 -12.53 4.48 7.08
CA ALA A 50 -11.79 3.55 7.93
C ALA A 50 -12.71 2.75 8.85
N GLN A 51 -13.71 3.42 9.46
CA GLN A 51 -14.71 2.75 10.30
C GLN A 51 -15.51 1.70 9.51
N LYS A 52 -15.97 2.03 8.29
CA LYS A 52 -16.65 1.07 7.41
C LYS A 52 -15.75 -0.13 7.06
N THR A 53 -14.48 0.11 6.79
CA THR A 53 -13.50 -0.95 6.53
C THR A 53 -13.33 -1.86 7.75
N ILE A 54 -13.25 -1.31 8.96
CA ILE A 54 -13.17 -2.09 10.20
C ILE A 54 -14.42 -2.93 10.41
N GLU A 55 -15.60 -2.33 10.26
CA GLU A 55 -16.89 -3.03 10.38
C GLU A 55 -17.02 -4.16 9.36
N HIS A 56 -16.61 -3.91 8.11
CA HIS A 56 -16.57 -4.94 7.08
C HIS A 56 -15.67 -6.12 7.48
N VAL A 57 -14.43 -5.85 7.89
CA VAL A 57 -13.49 -6.88 8.34
C VAL A 57 -14.09 -7.69 9.51
N MET A 58 -14.68 -7.03 10.50
CA MET A 58 -15.29 -7.72 11.64
C MET A 58 -16.49 -8.56 11.25
N SER A 59 -17.26 -8.14 10.22
CA SER A 59 -18.36 -8.94 9.69
C SER A 59 -17.92 -10.26 9.04
N LEU A 60 -16.64 -10.39 8.68
CA LEU A 60 -16.06 -11.61 8.12
C LEU A 60 -15.61 -12.59 9.21
N ALA A 61 -15.37 -12.12 10.44
CA ALA A 61 -14.84 -12.92 11.54
C ALA A 61 -15.69 -14.15 11.83
N ASP A 62 -17.02 -14.00 11.80
CA ASP A 62 -17.97 -15.08 12.07
C ASP A 62 -18.13 -16.09 10.93
N LYS A 63 -17.58 -15.76 9.74
CA LYS A 63 -17.79 -16.53 8.50
C LYS A 63 -16.61 -17.42 8.13
N THR A 64 -15.44 -17.20 8.70
CA THR A 64 -14.20 -17.82 8.21
C THR A 64 -13.92 -19.21 8.78
N GLY A 65 -14.42 -19.57 9.95
CA GLY A 65 -14.48 -20.94 10.53
C GLY A 65 -13.20 -21.80 10.59
N ILE A 66 -12.12 -21.43 9.93
CA ILE A 66 -10.96 -22.31 9.72
C ILE A 66 -9.63 -21.64 10.12
N TRP A 67 -9.38 -20.37 9.78
CA TRP A 67 -8.14 -19.65 10.06
C TRP A 67 -8.26 -18.16 9.73
N PRO A 68 -7.75 -17.24 10.57
CA PRO A 68 -7.25 -17.48 11.94
C PRO A 68 -8.40 -17.79 12.88
N SER A 69 -8.10 -18.42 14.01
CA SER A 69 -9.11 -18.71 15.05
C SER A 69 -9.77 -17.45 15.63
N THR A 70 -9.11 -16.31 15.49
CA THR A 70 -9.61 -15.01 15.94
C THR A 70 -9.09 -13.92 15.01
N ILE A 71 -9.98 -13.13 14.41
CA ILE A 71 -9.64 -11.91 13.70
C ILE A 71 -9.56 -10.77 14.73
N MET A 72 -8.41 -10.11 14.79
CA MET A 72 -8.24 -8.91 15.60
C MET A 72 -8.84 -7.71 14.86
N ALA A 73 -9.64 -6.89 15.55
CA ALA A 73 -10.20 -5.68 14.98
C ALA A 73 -9.06 -4.74 14.53
N PRO A 74 -9.04 -4.30 13.27
CA PRO A 74 -8.12 -3.25 12.85
C PRO A 74 -8.33 -1.98 13.67
N VAL A 75 -7.27 -1.22 13.90
CA VAL A 75 -7.34 0.03 14.65
C VAL A 75 -7.03 1.21 13.75
N PHE A 76 -7.74 2.30 13.95
CA PHE A 76 -7.59 3.52 13.15
C PHE A 76 -6.88 4.62 13.94
N TYR A 77 -5.91 5.25 13.30
CA TYR A 77 -5.27 6.49 13.71
C TYR A 77 -5.45 7.54 12.63
N TYR A 78 -6.02 8.69 12.99
CA TYR A 78 -6.01 9.83 12.09
C TYR A 78 -4.58 10.32 11.88
N CYS A 79 -4.18 10.46 10.63
CA CYS A 79 -2.87 11.00 10.27
C CYS A 79 -2.90 11.51 8.83
N ASP A 80 -2.65 12.81 8.66
CA ASP A 80 -2.33 13.36 7.35
C ASP A 80 -0.85 13.10 7.04
N VAL A 81 -0.60 12.16 6.14
CA VAL A 81 0.76 11.76 5.76
C VAL A 81 1.53 12.89 5.05
N SER A 82 0.86 13.94 4.57
CA SER A 82 1.52 15.13 4.04
C SER A 82 2.12 16.02 5.14
N ASN A 83 1.69 15.85 6.39
CA ASN A 83 2.19 16.55 7.56
C ASN A 83 3.22 15.67 8.30
N LEU A 84 4.51 16.00 8.12
CA LEU A 84 5.59 15.21 8.74
C LEU A 84 5.52 15.16 10.27
N SER A 85 5.07 16.24 10.92
CA SER A 85 4.92 16.28 12.39
C SER A 85 3.85 15.31 12.87
N GLU A 86 2.71 15.23 12.15
CA GLU A 86 1.67 14.24 12.46
C GLU A 86 2.18 12.81 12.24
N VAL A 87 2.87 12.55 11.14
CA VAL A 87 3.50 11.25 10.88
C VAL A 87 4.41 10.83 12.03
N GLN A 88 5.30 11.72 12.48
CA GLN A 88 6.24 11.44 13.55
C GLN A 88 5.53 11.20 14.91
N THR A 89 4.59 12.05 15.26
CA THR A 89 3.84 11.97 16.53
C THR A 89 3.00 10.70 16.58
N THR A 90 2.19 10.46 15.54
CA THR A 90 1.29 9.30 15.47
C THR A 90 2.08 7.99 15.43
N THR A 91 3.16 7.94 14.66
CA THR A 91 4.01 6.74 14.58
C THR A 91 4.67 6.46 15.95
N SER A 92 5.15 7.49 16.65
CA SER A 92 5.72 7.33 17.99
C SER A 92 4.70 6.79 18.99
N GLU A 93 3.44 7.25 18.93
CA GLU A 93 2.34 6.71 19.73
C GLU A 93 2.08 5.24 19.44
N ILE A 94 2.01 4.88 18.15
CA ILE A 94 1.80 3.50 17.69
C ILE A 94 2.93 2.59 18.20
N LEU A 95 4.17 2.99 18.02
CA LEU A 95 5.33 2.20 18.46
C LEU A 95 5.36 2.03 19.99
N ARG A 96 4.98 3.05 20.73
CA ARG A 96 4.86 2.96 22.21
C ARG A 96 3.76 1.98 22.64
N LYS A 97 2.63 1.93 21.92
CA LYS A 97 1.46 1.11 22.28
C LYS A 97 1.57 -0.33 21.80
N TYR A 98 2.03 -0.56 20.59
CA TYR A 98 2.07 -1.87 19.95
C TYR A 98 3.47 -2.49 19.86
N GLY A 99 4.50 -1.74 20.24
CA GLY A 99 5.88 -2.18 20.11
C GLY A 99 6.35 -2.23 18.64
N THR A 100 6.93 -3.34 18.24
CA THR A 100 7.46 -3.50 16.89
C THR A 100 6.36 -3.55 15.84
N VAL A 101 6.47 -2.72 14.82
CA VAL A 101 5.77 -2.88 13.54
C VAL A 101 6.57 -3.88 12.71
N HIS A 102 6.00 -5.05 12.44
CA HIS A 102 6.66 -6.13 11.71
C HIS A 102 6.53 -5.96 10.18
N VAL A 103 5.41 -5.35 9.76
CA VAL A 103 5.13 -5.06 8.36
C VAL A 103 4.70 -3.61 8.23
N LEU A 104 5.33 -2.88 7.29
CA LEU A 104 4.91 -1.54 6.89
C LEU A 104 4.45 -1.57 5.44
N VAL A 105 3.23 -1.06 5.17
CA VAL A 105 2.71 -0.87 3.82
C VAL A 105 2.54 0.63 3.56
N ASN A 106 3.43 1.20 2.77
CA ASN A 106 3.37 2.59 2.32
C ASN A 106 2.46 2.67 1.08
N ASN A 107 1.14 2.80 1.32
CA ASN A 107 0.14 2.80 0.27
C ASN A 107 -0.44 4.19 -0.01
N ALA A 108 -0.51 5.09 0.97
CA ALA A 108 -1.05 6.44 0.78
C ALA A 108 -0.35 7.18 -0.35
N ALA A 109 -1.14 7.89 -1.16
CA ALA A 109 -0.65 8.75 -2.23
C ALA A 109 -1.70 9.81 -2.57
N LEU A 110 -1.26 10.93 -3.14
CA LEU A 110 -2.17 11.89 -3.74
C LEU A 110 -2.74 11.28 -5.02
N THR A 111 -4.07 11.25 -5.14
CA THR A 111 -4.79 10.64 -6.27
C THR A 111 -5.96 11.52 -6.70
N GLY A 112 -6.67 11.11 -7.77
CA GLY A 112 -7.81 11.85 -8.30
C GLY A 112 -7.42 13.17 -8.96
N HIS A 113 -8.35 14.09 -9.05
CA HIS A 113 -8.17 15.39 -9.73
C HIS A 113 -7.00 16.21 -9.17
N LYS A 114 -6.73 16.13 -7.86
CA LYS A 114 -5.64 16.87 -7.21
C LYS A 114 -4.24 16.43 -7.67
N ALA A 115 -4.10 15.20 -8.14
CA ALA A 115 -2.85 14.69 -8.68
C ALA A 115 -2.72 14.90 -10.19
N ARG A 116 -3.84 15.21 -10.88
CA ARG A 116 -3.91 15.32 -12.35
C ARG A 116 -3.78 16.78 -12.78
N LEU A 117 -2.55 17.21 -12.92
CA LEU A 117 -2.18 18.54 -13.41
C LEU A 117 -1.09 18.36 -14.47
N SER A 118 -1.26 18.97 -15.62
CA SER A 118 -0.20 19.04 -16.66
C SER A 118 1.02 19.81 -16.14
N THR A 119 2.15 19.68 -16.83
CA THR A 119 3.39 20.40 -16.44
C THR A 119 3.19 21.92 -16.35
N GLU A 120 2.34 22.49 -17.20
CA GLU A 120 2.05 23.92 -17.21
C GLU A 120 1.14 24.38 -16.05
N GLU A 121 0.33 23.44 -15.52
CA GLU A 121 -0.64 23.74 -14.44
C GLU A 121 -0.08 23.49 -13.03
N VAL A 122 1.04 22.77 -12.91
CA VAL A 122 1.62 22.46 -11.60
C VAL A 122 2.14 23.72 -10.93
N THR A 123 1.53 24.10 -9.80
CA THR A 123 2.04 25.14 -8.91
C THR A 123 3.04 24.58 -7.91
N SER A 124 3.80 25.44 -7.23
CA SER A 124 4.71 25.04 -6.14
C SER A 124 3.98 24.27 -5.04
N GLU A 125 2.79 24.74 -4.67
CA GLU A 125 1.96 24.11 -3.64
C GLU A 125 1.47 22.71 -4.08
N ALA A 126 1.06 22.58 -5.34
CA ALA A 126 0.66 21.28 -5.90
C ALA A 126 1.84 20.31 -5.99
N TRP A 127 3.02 20.81 -6.34
CA TRP A 127 4.27 20.06 -6.29
C TRP A 127 4.57 19.55 -4.87
N ASP A 128 4.60 20.46 -3.89
CA ASP A 128 4.88 20.12 -2.50
C ASP A 128 3.86 19.14 -1.93
N MET A 129 2.59 19.33 -2.24
CA MET A 129 1.52 18.40 -1.84
C MET A 129 1.77 16.98 -2.39
N ASN A 130 2.12 16.85 -3.68
CA ASN A 130 2.45 15.56 -4.28
C ASN A 130 3.65 14.90 -3.61
N ILE A 131 4.75 15.63 -3.46
CA ILE A 131 5.97 15.12 -2.81
C ILE A 131 5.68 14.68 -1.37
N ASN A 132 4.99 15.52 -0.61
CA ASN A 132 4.70 15.25 0.79
C ASN A 132 3.79 14.03 0.97
N THR A 133 2.73 13.94 0.14
CA THR A 133 1.74 12.87 0.25
C THR A 133 2.17 11.57 -0.43
N SER A 134 2.97 11.61 -1.51
CA SER A 134 3.26 10.40 -2.31
C SER A 134 4.70 9.87 -2.16
N LEU A 135 5.60 10.63 -1.52
CA LEU A 135 7.01 10.27 -1.41
C LEU A 135 7.59 10.47 0.00
N ARG A 136 7.47 11.69 0.57
CA ARG A 136 8.16 12.05 1.81
C ARG A 136 7.82 11.11 2.98
N HIS A 137 6.53 10.80 3.17
CA HIS A 137 6.11 9.92 4.27
C HIS A 137 6.67 8.50 4.13
N VAL A 138 6.86 8.00 2.89
CA VAL A 138 7.44 6.67 2.62
C VAL A 138 8.81 6.53 3.28
N PHE A 139 9.65 7.57 3.15
CA PHE A 139 10.97 7.59 3.76
C PHE A 139 10.90 7.64 5.29
N PHE A 140 10.14 8.58 5.85
CA PHE A 140 10.14 8.81 7.29
C PHE A 140 9.39 7.74 8.08
N LEU A 141 8.35 7.11 7.54
CA LEU A 141 7.73 5.94 8.16
C LEU A 141 8.67 4.73 8.13
N THR A 142 9.36 4.49 7.02
CA THR A 142 10.40 3.48 6.95
C THR A 142 11.45 3.71 8.03
N GLN A 143 11.99 4.93 8.15
CA GLN A 143 12.97 5.30 9.16
C GLN A 143 12.46 5.00 10.59
N ALA A 144 11.21 5.33 10.88
CA ALA A 144 10.64 5.19 12.21
C ALA A 144 10.47 3.72 12.66
N VAL A 145 10.19 2.80 11.73
CA VAL A 145 9.97 1.37 12.07
C VAL A 145 11.27 0.54 12.12
N ILE A 146 12.35 1.01 11.51
CA ILE A 146 13.63 0.29 11.44
C ILE A 146 14.17 -0.18 12.80
N PRO A 147 14.21 0.67 13.87
CA PRO A 147 14.75 0.22 15.14
C PRO A 147 14.01 -0.98 15.74
N GLY A 148 12.67 -0.97 15.68
CA GLY A 148 11.84 -2.08 16.12
C GLY A 148 12.04 -3.35 15.27
N MET A 149 12.11 -3.21 13.95
CA MET A 149 12.36 -4.32 13.03
C MET A 149 13.74 -4.95 13.28
N LYS A 150 14.79 -4.13 13.47
CA LYS A 150 16.14 -4.62 13.84
C LYS A 150 16.12 -5.40 15.15
N HIS A 151 15.42 -4.88 16.18
CA HIS A 151 15.30 -5.54 17.47
C HIS A 151 14.55 -6.87 17.37
N ALA A 152 13.54 -6.97 16.50
CA ALA A 152 12.78 -8.19 16.24
C ALA A 152 13.51 -9.20 15.33
N GLY A 153 14.71 -8.89 14.83
CA GLY A 153 15.48 -9.75 13.95
C GLY A 153 15.03 -9.73 12.48
N GLY A 154 14.20 -8.78 12.09
CA GLY A 154 13.76 -8.61 10.71
C GLY A 154 12.40 -7.91 10.58
N GLY A 155 11.99 -7.72 9.32
CA GLY A 155 10.70 -7.11 8.98
C GLY A 155 10.47 -7.07 7.48
N SER A 156 9.27 -6.62 7.09
CA SER A 156 8.93 -6.46 5.68
C SER A 156 8.31 -5.09 5.42
N ILE A 157 8.80 -4.40 4.40
CA ILE A 157 8.28 -3.11 3.95
C ILE A 157 7.81 -3.26 2.50
N VAL A 158 6.57 -2.88 2.22
CA VAL A 158 5.99 -2.89 0.88
C VAL A 158 5.59 -1.48 0.49
N ASN A 159 6.24 -0.96 -0.54
CA ASN A 159 5.98 0.38 -1.07
C ASN A 159 5.07 0.31 -2.29
N LEU A 160 3.99 1.12 -2.36
CA LEU A 160 3.15 1.22 -3.54
C LEU A 160 3.78 2.16 -4.57
N GLY A 161 4.32 1.55 -5.63
CA GLY A 161 4.69 2.21 -6.86
C GLY A 161 3.48 2.49 -7.76
N SER A 162 3.72 2.53 -9.06
CA SER A 162 2.70 2.61 -10.13
C SER A 162 3.36 2.27 -11.46
N ILE A 163 2.59 1.80 -12.44
CA ILE A 163 3.08 1.68 -13.83
C ILE A 163 3.31 3.04 -14.50
N THR A 164 2.80 4.15 -13.95
CA THR A 164 2.94 5.50 -14.54
C THR A 164 4.39 6.00 -14.68
N TRP A 165 5.34 5.41 -13.94
CA TRP A 165 6.75 5.73 -14.14
C TRP A 165 7.33 5.08 -15.41
N ARG A 166 6.69 4.02 -15.92
CA ARG A 166 7.08 3.30 -17.15
C ARG A 166 6.21 3.68 -18.35
N ILE A 167 4.90 3.83 -18.10
CA ILE A 167 3.94 4.27 -19.13
C ILE A 167 3.66 5.74 -18.86
N PRO A 168 4.16 6.67 -19.70
CA PRO A 168 3.98 8.09 -19.46
C PRO A 168 2.49 8.47 -19.46
N ASP A 169 2.05 9.16 -18.42
CA ASP A 169 0.75 9.83 -18.37
C ASP A 169 0.99 11.34 -18.24
N PRO A 170 0.72 12.12 -19.29
CA PRO A 170 0.99 13.56 -19.29
C PRO A 170 0.14 14.34 -18.27
N ALA A 171 -0.92 13.74 -17.77
CA ALA A 171 -1.78 14.37 -16.78
C ALA A 171 -1.26 14.23 -15.32
N VAL A 172 -0.18 13.46 -15.07
CA VAL A 172 0.31 13.20 -13.71
C VAL A 172 1.85 13.22 -13.63
N PRO A 173 2.55 14.24 -14.17
CA PRO A 173 4.02 14.24 -14.25
C PRO A 173 4.68 14.19 -12.87
N VAL A 174 4.18 14.92 -11.87
CA VAL A 174 4.75 14.93 -10.51
C VAL A 174 4.49 13.61 -9.78
N TYR A 175 3.28 13.06 -9.91
CA TYR A 175 2.97 11.76 -9.35
C TYR A 175 3.85 10.65 -9.96
N GLY A 176 4.03 10.65 -11.28
CA GLY A 176 4.94 9.73 -11.98
C GLY A 176 6.36 9.81 -11.46
N ALA A 177 6.87 11.04 -11.24
CA ALA A 177 8.19 11.27 -10.65
C ALA A 177 8.28 10.73 -9.21
N CYS A 178 7.25 10.94 -8.36
CA CYS A 178 7.19 10.35 -7.02
C CYS A 178 7.24 8.82 -7.08
N LYS A 179 6.48 8.19 -7.99
CA LYS A 179 6.43 6.73 -8.09
C LYS A 179 7.73 6.15 -8.64
N ALA A 180 8.44 6.85 -9.52
CA ALA A 180 9.81 6.50 -9.92
C ALA A 180 10.79 6.60 -8.73
N ALA A 181 10.69 7.66 -7.92
CA ALA A 181 11.52 7.83 -6.73
C ALA A 181 11.29 6.73 -5.68
N VAL A 182 10.05 6.27 -5.49
CA VAL A 182 9.71 5.13 -4.62
C VAL A 182 10.47 3.87 -5.03
N MET A 183 10.66 3.63 -6.34
CA MET A 183 11.45 2.51 -6.85
C MET A 183 12.92 2.65 -6.47
N GLY A 184 13.49 3.86 -6.63
CA GLY A 184 14.85 4.18 -6.23
C GLY A 184 15.08 3.95 -4.73
N LEU A 185 14.16 4.45 -3.87
CA LEU A 185 14.19 4.22 -2.43
C LEU A 185 14.12 2.73 -2.08
N THR A 186 13.20 1.98 -2.69
CA THR A 186 13.06 0.54 -2.47
C THR A 186 14.38 -0.20 -2.70
N ARG A 187 15.07 0.10 -3.80
CA ARG A 187 16.36 -0.54 -4.15
C ARG A 187 17.49 -0.11 -3.22
N ALA A 188 17.60 1.17 -2.90
CA ALA A 188 18.65 1.68 -2.01
C ALA A 188 18.51 1.12 -0.59
N GLN A 189 17.30 1.24 -0.02
CA GLN A 189 17.01 0.79 1.34
C GLN A 189 17.08 -0.73 1.49
N SER A 190 16.78 -1.51 0.44
CA SER A 190 16.94 -2.97 0.49
C SER A 190 18.41 -3.39 0.65
N LYS A 191 19.34 -2.65 0.06
CA LYS A 191 20.79 -2.87 0.24
C LYS A 191 21.27 -2.48 1.63
N GLU A 192 20.77 -1.35 2.15
CA GLU A 192 21.13 -0.84 3.47
C GLU A 192 20.60 -1.75 4.59
N LEU A 193 19.35 -2.22 4.47
CA LEU A 193 18.64 -2.88 5.57
C LEU A 193 18.64 -4.41 5.47
N GLY A 194 19.02 -4.97 4.33
CA GLY A 194 19.14 -6.41 4.12
C GLY A 194 20.02 -7.14 5.14
N PRO A 195 21.17 -6.59 5.59
CA PRO A 195 21.99 -7.19 6.66
C PRO A 195 21.26 -7.38 7.99
N PHE A 196 20.14 -6.68 8.21
CA PHE A 196 19.28 -6.81 9.40
C PHE A 196 18.04 -7.67 9.14
N ASN A 197 18.00 -8.43 8.04
CA ASN A 197 16.87 -9.24 7.63
C ASN A 197 15.57 -8.41 7.44
N ILE A 198 15.70 -7.14 7.05
CA ILE A 198 14.56 -6.27 6.69
C ILE A 198 14.45 -6.26 5.16
N ARG A 199 13.34 -6.82 4.67
CA ARG A 199 13.06 -6.89 3.23
C ARG A 199 12.24 -5.67 2.80
N ILE A 200 12.57 -5.08 1.68
CA ILE A 200 11.85 -3.94 1.11
C ILE A 200 11.55 -4.22 -0.35
N ASN A 201 10.28 -4.24 -0.70
CA ASN A 201 9.82 -4.46 -2.07
C ASN A 201 8.80 -3.40 -2.49
N SER A 202 8.56 -3.29 -3.77
CA SER A 202 7.53 -2.42 -4.32
C SER A 202 6.49 -3.23 -5.09
N VAL A 203 5.23 -2.80 -5.03
CA VAL A 203 4.16 -3.26 -5.91
C VAL A 203 3.76 -2.11 -6.81
N MET A 204 3.64 -2.38 -8.10
CA MET A 204 3.28 -1.40 -9.14
C MET A 204 1.92 -1.73 -9.73
N PRO A 205 0.84 -1.16 -9.20
CA PRO A 205 -0.48 -1.34 -9.78
C PRO A 205 -0.63 -0.66 -11.13
N GLY A 206 -1.43 -1.27 -12.00
CA GLY A 206 -2.00 -0.66 -13.19
C GLY A 206 -3.28 0.12 -12.90
N ALA A 207 -4.23 0.09 -13.84
CA ALA A 207 -5.55 0.67 -13.66
C ALA A 207 -6.40 -0.23 -12.75
N ILE A 208 -6.44 0.08 -11.47
CA ILE A 208 -7.21 -0.67 -10.47
C ILE A 208 -8.56 0.00 -10.25
N ALA A 209 -9.64 -0.73 -10.49
CA ALA A 209 -11.02 -0.25 -10.39
C ALA A 209 -11.47 -0.08 -8.92
N THR A 210 -10.81 0.84 -8.20
CA THR A 210 -11.29 1.33 -6.89
C THR A 210 -12.56 2.15 -7.08
N GLN A 211 -13.32 2.40 -6.00
CA GLN A 211 -14.51 3.26 -6.09
C GLN A 211 -14.13 4.64 -6.63
N ARG A 212 -13.07 5.26 -6.10
CA ARG A 212 -12.59 6.57 -6.58
C ARG A 212 -12.22 6.55 -8.08
N GLN A 213 -11.54 5.49 -8.55
CA GLN A 213 -11.21 5.36 -9.96
C GLN A 213 -12.46 5.27 -10.84
N ARG A 214 -13.50 4.57 -10.39
CA ARG A 214 -14.79 4.48 -11.09
C ARG A 214 -15.50 5.82 -11.16
N ASP A 215 -15.44 6.60 -10.08
CA ASP A 215 -16.15 7.87 -9.96
C ASP A 215 -15.44 9.02 -10.71
N GLU A 216 -14.11 9.03 -10.76
CA GLU A 216 -13.34 10.19 -11.21
C GLU A 216 -12.55 9.98 -12.51
N VAL A 217 -12.17 8.73 -12.85
CA VAL A 217 -11.17 8.50 -13.90
C VAL A 217 -11.62 7.47 -14.92
N LEU A 218 -12.29 6.40 -14.51
CA LEU A 218 -12.58 5.24 -15.35
C LEU A 218 -13.81 5.49 -16.25
N THR A 219 -13.71 6.49 -17.16
CA THR A 219 -14.73 6.70 -18.18
C THR A 219 -14.86 5.48 -19.09
N PRO A 220 -15.98 5.31 -19.84
CA PRO A 220 -16.12 4.23 -20.82
C PRO A 220 -14.96 4.17 -21.83
N GLU A 221 -14.49 5.35 -22.28
CA GLU A 221 -13.39 5.48 -23.25
C GLU A 221 -12.06 5.03 -22.64
N TYR A 222 -11.74 5.51 -21.43
CA TYR A 222 -10.51 5.12 -20.73
C TYR A 222 -10.55 3.64 -20.34
N ARG A 223 -11.71 3.12 -19.90
CA ARG A 223 -11.86 1.68 -19.65
C ARG A 223 -11.63 0.85 -20.93
N ALA A 224 -12.12 1.31 -22.08
CA ALA A 224 -11.86 0.63 -23.37
C ALA A 224 -10.37 0.66 -23.75
N GLU A 225 -9.65 1.75 -23.41
CA GLU A 225 -8.20 1.84 -23.57
C GLU A 225 -7.48 0.85 -22.66
N VAL A 226 -7.84 0.80 -21.37
CA VAL A 226 -7.32 -0.18 -20.42
C VAL A 226 -7.50 -1.60 -20.93
N MET A 227 -8.70 -1.96 -21.43
CA MET A 227 -8.97 -3.30 -21.98
C MET A 227 -8.17 -3.60 -23.25
N ARG A 228 -7.82 -2.60 -24.06
CA ARG A 228 -6.94 -2.80 -25.22
C ARG A 228 -5.48 -2.99 -24.82
N SER A 229 -5.06 -2.36 -23.73
CA SER A 229 -3.66 -2.30 -23.33
C SER A 229 -3.24 -3.46 -22.43
N GLN A 230 -4.12 -3.95 -21.56
CA GLN A 230 -3.83 -5.10 -20.71
C GLN A 230 -4.19 -6.44 -21.37
N SER A 231 -3.43 -7.49 -21.05
CA SER A 231 -3.70 -8.86 -21.55
C SER A 231 -4.92 -9.50 -20.90
N LEU A 232 -5.15 -9.24 -19.61
CA LEU A 232 -6.33 -9.74 -18.90
C LEU A 232 -7.55 -8.87 -19.23
N GLN A 233 -8.57 -9.45 -19.86
CA GLN A 233 -9.78 -8.77 -20.34
C GLN A 233 -10.83 -8.61 -19.21
N ARG A 234 -10.42 -8.04 -18.09
CA ARG A 234 -11.28 -7.70 -16.95
C ARG A 234 -10.75 -6.49 -16.19
N ASP A 235 -11.62 -5.81 -15.47
CA ASP A 235 -11.17 -4.84 -14.50
C ASP A 235 -10.32 -5.53 -13.43
N LEU A 236 -9.15 -4.97 -13.14
CA LEU A 236 -8.39 -5.34 -11.95
C LEU A 236 -9.00 -4.65 -10.74
N VAL A 237 -9.07 -5.37 -9.64
CA VAL A 237 -9.68 -4.90 -8.40
C VAL A 237 -8.64 -4.78 -7.28
N PRO A 238 -8.92 -4.00 -6.22
CA PRO A 238 -8.00 -3.84 -5.09
C PRO A 238 -7.42 -5.13 -4.53
N GLU A 239 -8.21 -6.20 -4.51
CA GLU A 239 -7.83 -7.52 -4.01
C GLU A 239 -6.71 -8.16 -4.85
N ASP A 240 -6.61 -7.88 -6.16
CA ASP A 240 -5.53 -8.39 -7.00
C ASP A 240 -4.18 -7.84 -6.53
N VAL A 241 -4.13 -6.58 -6.09
CA VAL A 241 -2.93 -5.94 -5.55
C VAL A 241 -2.65 -6.40 -4.12
N ALA A 242 -3.69 -6.44 -3.26
CA ALA A 242 -3.56 -6.83 -1.86
C ALA A 242 -2.98 -8.23 -1.69
N LYS A 243 -3.32 -9.19 -2.57
CA LYS A 243 -2.74 -10.55 -2.56
C LYS A 243 -1.22 -10.54 -2.71
N VAL A 244 -0.69 -9.71 -3.60
CA VAL A 244 0.75 -9.59 -3.83
C VAL A 244 1.43 -8.92 -2.63
N ILE A 245 0.80 -7.89 -2.05
CA ILE A 245 1.31 -7.20 -0.86
C ILE A 245 1.47 -8.18 0.31
N VAL A 246 0.43 -8.99 0.58
CA VAL A 246 0.44 -9.95 1.71
C VAL A 246 1.47 -11.06 1.47
N PHE A 247 1.59 -11.58 0.24
CA PHE A 247 2.63 -12.53 -0.13
C PHE A 247 4.04 -11.94 0.14
N LEU A 248 4.32 -10.73 -0.33
CA LEU A 248 5.62 -10.08 -0.14
C LEU A 248 5.92 -9.78 1.34
N ALA A 249 4.90 -9.64 2.17
CA ALA A 249 5.06 -9.46 3.61
C ALA A 249 5.37 -10.76 4.35
N SER A 250 4.96 -11.91 3.82
CA SER A 250 5.10 -13.22 4.45
C SER A 250 6.51 -13.81 4.33
N ASP A 251 6.79 -14.87 5.09
CA ASP A 251 8.07 -15.58 5.04
C ASP A 251 8.26 -16.39 3.73
N GLU A 252 7.17 -16.69 3.00
CA GLU A 252 7.25 -17.30 1.66
C GLU A 252 7.98 -16.40 0.65
N ALA A 253 8.07 -15.09 0.95
CA ALA A 253 8.87 -14.13 0.20
C ALA A 253 10.24 -13.84 0.83
N SER A 254 10.76 -14.70 1.71
CA SER A 254 12.01 -14.48 2.46
C SER A 254 13.25 -14.25 1.59
N GLY A 255 13.28 -14.81 0.38
CA GLY A 255 14.35 -14.57 -0.60
C GLY A 255 14.16 -13.33 -1.48
N ILE A 256 13.12 -12.52 -1.24
CA ILE A 256 12.71 -11.44 -2.12
C ILE A 256 12.92 -10.08 -1.44
N THR A 257 13.82 -9.26 -1.96
CA THR A 257 14.04 -7.87 -1.53
C THR A 257 14.61 -7.02 -2.67
N GLY A 258 14.32 -5.71 -2.66
CA GLY A 258 14.76 -4.76 -3.68
C GLY A 258 14.05 -4.89 -5.03
N SER A 259 13.00 -5.69 -5.09
CA SER A 259 12.27 -6.01 -6.32
C SER A 259 10.98 -5.21 -6.43
N SER A 260 10.47 -5.10 -7.66
CA SER A 260 9.22 -4.43 -7.98
C SER A 260 8.31 -5.36 -8.76
N TYR A 261 7.11 -5.54 -8.26
CA TYR A 261 6.13 -6.47 -8.80
C TYR A 261 5.00 -5.70 -9.48
N VAL A 262 4.84 -5.95 -10.76
CA VAL A 262 3.76 -5.33 -11.57
C VAL A 262 2.46 -6.09 -11.36
N VAL A 263 1.37 -5.37 -11.12
CA VAL A 263 0.00 -5.91 -11.03
C VAL A 263 -0.88 -5.04 -11.92
N ASP A 264 -0.82 -5.27 -13.23
CA ASP A 264 -1.43 -4.41 -14.24
C ASP A 264 -2.19 -5.19 -15.34
N GLY A 265 -2.36 -6.49 -15.14
CA GLY A 265 -3.04 -7.33 -16.11
C GLY A 265 -2.23 -7.58 -17.40
N GLY A 266 -0.93 -7.32 -17.38
CA GLY A 266 -0.05 -7.47 -18.55
C GLY A 266 -0.06 -6.25 -19.47
N TRP A 267 -0.25 -5.05 -18.94
CA TRP A 267 -0.17 -3.79 -19.67
C TRP A 267 1.28 -3.39 -19.95
N CYS A 268 2.10 -3.36 -18.89
CA CYS A 268 3.53 -3.10 -19.04
C CYS A 268 4.24 -4.38 -19.44
N SER A 269 4.91 -4.36 -20.58
CA SER A 269 5.91 -5.39 -20.88
C SER A 269 7.05 -5.26 -19.85
N ASP A 270 7.39 -6.34 -19.20
CA ASP A 270 8.57 -6.36 -18.35
C ASP A 270 9.83 -6.51 -19.22
N PRO A 271 10.89 -5.72 -18.99
CA PRO A 271 12.18 -5.94 -19.60
C PRO A 271 12.87 -7.17 -19.04
#